data_38a3d06d65f07feeb936389925538cb0
#
_entry.id   38a3d06d65f07feeb936389925538cb0
#
_cell.length_a   1.000
_cell.length_b   1.000
_cell.length_c   1.000
_cell.angle_alpha   90.00
_cell.angle_beta   90.00
_cell.angle_gamma   90.00
#
_symmetry.space_group_name_H-M   'P 1'
#
loop_
_entity.id
_entity.type
_entity.pdbx_description
1 polymer ?
#
loop_
_entity_poly.entity_id
_entity_poly.type
_entity_poly.pdbx_seq_one_letter_code
_entity_poly.pdbx_strand_id
1 'polypeptide(L)'
;MPTQNVAPIFVPPLINGMGRRAPIMLAKTASYTVTAADSGTVFHTTGAGGAVVFTLPAINTGPWHFLFINGADQDMTITSATADTIVTYNDLNADSVAFSTSSEKIGGAVEV
;
A
#
# COMPACT_ATOMS: atom_id res chain seq x y z
N MET A 1 30.66 34.46 9.14
CA MET A 1 30.13 34.05 9.04
C MET A 1 29.67 33.75 9.00
N PRO A 2 29.61 33.87 9.13
CA PRO A 2 28.84 33.17 9.07
C PRO A 2 28.37 32.64 8.57
N THR A 3 28.21 32.28 8.66
CA THR A 3 27.67 31.60 8.30
C THR A 3 27.10 31.13 8.05
N GLN A 4 27.04 30.96 8.15
CA GLN A 4 26.45 30.34 7.97
C GLN A 4 25.94 29.88 7.77
N ASN A 5 25.97 29.82 7.81
CA ASN A 5 25.41 29.16 7.64
C ASN A 5 24.87 28.67 7.61
N VAL A 6 24.98 28.70 7.74
CA VAL A 6 24.36 28.07 7.77
C VAL A 6 23.81 27.50 7.66
N ALA A 7 23.67 27.32 7.84
CA ALA A 7 23.02 26.55 7.77
C ALA A 7 22.46 26.04 7.59
N PRO A 8 22.45 25.92 7.79
CA PRO A 8 21.73 25.12 7.67
C PRO A 8 21.20 24.69 7.35
N ILE A 9 21.16 24.37 7.35
CA ILE A 9 20.61 23.83 7.09
C ILE A 9 20.06 23.39 6.89
N PHE A 10 19.83 23.10 6.85
CA PHE A 10 19.22 22.58 6.64
C PHE A 10 18.73 22.02 6.41
N VAL A 11 18.89 21.96 6.39
CA VAL A 11 18.38 21.32 6.10
C VAL A 11 17.93 20.72 5.97
N PRO A 12 17.73 20.54 6.02
CA PRO A 12 17.04 19.81 5.86
C PRO A 12 16.58 19.26 5.73
N PRO A 13 16.51 18.97 5.78
CA PRO A 13 15.79 18.34 5.64
C PRO A 13 15.27 18.22 5.39
N LEU A 14 15.33 17.98 5.27
CA LEU A 14 14.60 17.86 4.98
C LEU A 14 14.52 17.86 4.30
N ILE A 15 14.73 17.76 3.98
CA ILE A 15 14.42 17.66 3.37
C ILE A 15 14.50 17.08 2.95
N ASN A 16 14.76 16.68 2.83
CA ASN A 16 14.40 16.06 2.51
C ASN A 16 13.82 15.90 2.46
N GLY A 17 13.89 15.86 2.49
CA GLY A 17 13.08 15.67 2.42
C GLY A 17 12.55 15.91 2.53
N MET A 18 12.91 16.63 2.56
CA MET A 18 11.86 16.72 2.91
C MET A 18 10.79 16.06 2.46
N GLY A 19 10.05 15.79 3.09
CA GLY A 19 8.91 15.06 2.71
C GLY A 19 9.11 13.81 1.90
N ARG A 20 10.28 13.56 1.57
CA ARG A 20 10.57 12.38 0.79
C ARG A 20 11.24 11.34 1.66
N ARG A 21 10.45 10.50 2.27
CA ARG A 21 11.00 9.41 3.04
C ARG A 21 10.72 8.09 2.35
N ALA A 22 11.52 7.07 2.67
CA ALA A 22 11.32 5.74 2.16
C ALA A 22 9.96 5.21 2.61
N PRO A 23 9.24 4.48 1.75
CA PRO A 23 8.00 3.85 2.16
C PRO A 23 8.24 2.81 3.24
N ILE A 24 7.26 2.65 4.13
CA ILE A 24 7.27 1.59 5.12
C ILE A 24 6.81 0.32 4.44
N MET A 25 7.58 -0.76 4.57
CA MET A 25 7.24 -2.06 4.00
C MET A 25 6.86 -3.01 5.12
N LEU A 26 5.67 -3.61 5.03
CA LEU A 26 5.17 -4.54 6.03
C LEU A 26 4.74 -5.84 5.39
N ALA A 27 5.22 -6.96 5.93
CA ALA A 27 4.78 -8.27 5.52
C ALA A 27 3.48 -8.62 6.24
N LYS A 28 2.50 -9.11 5.50
CA LYS A 28 1.24 -9.61 6.03
C LYS A 28 1.02 -11.03 5.52
N THR A 29 1.12 -11.99 6.42
CA THR A 29 0.94 -13.41 6.09
C THR A 29 -0.48 -13.90 6.38
N ALA A 30 -1.33 -13.03 6.91
CA ALA A 30 -2.74 -13.29 7.19
C ALA A 30 -3.55 -12.08 6.75
N SER A 31 -4.85 -12.27 6.56
CA SER A 31 -5.76 -11.19 6.15
C SER A 31 -5.68 -10.02 7.13
N TYR A 32 -5.76 -8.80 6.59
CA TYR A 32 -5.53 -7.59 7.35
C TYR A 32 -6.49 -6.49 6.91
N THR A 33 -7.09 -5.80 7.86
CA THR A 33 -7.90 -4.61 7.59
C THR A 33 -7.00 -3.39 7.64
N VAL A 34 -6.81 -2.77 6.49
CA VAL A 34 -5.97 -1.59 6.34
C VAL A 34 -6.68 -0.38 6.93
N THR A 35 -5.93 0.48 7.60
CA THR A 35 -6.49 1.72 8.17
C THR A 35 -5.93 2.94 7.46
N ALA A 36 -6.62 4.08 7.59
CA ALA A 36 -6.14 5.33 6.99
C ALA A 36 -4.78 5.74 7.56
N ALA A 37 -4.47 5.35 8.81
CA ALA A 37 -3.18 5.64 9.42
C ALA A 37 -2.04 4.86 8.76
N ASP A 38 -2.35 3.79 8.02
CA ASP A 38 -1.36 3.02 7.27
C ASP A 38 -0.99 3.65 5.93
N SER A 39 -1.55 4.80 5.59
CA SER A 39 -1.32 5.45 4.29
C SER A 39 0.17 5.58 3.99
N GLY A 40 0.55 5.28 2.76
CA GLY A 40 1.95 5.31 2.33
C GLY A 40 2.68 3.99 2.54
N THR A 41 2.04 2.99 3.11
CA THR A 41 2.65 1.68 3.37
C THR A 41 2.66 0.82 2.10
N VAL A 42 3.74 0.07 1.93
CA VAL A 42 3.83 -1.02 0.96
C VAL A 42 3.60 -2.33 1.70
N PHE A 43 2.48 -2.98 1.42
CA PHE A 43 2.17 -4.28 2.00
C PHE A 43 2.62 -5.38 1.05
N HIS A 44 3.21 -6.45 1.59
CA HIS A 44 3.56 -7.61 0.79
C HIS A 44 3.23 -8.90 1.55
N THR A 45 3.01 -9.97 0.79
CA THR A 45 2.55 -11.24 1.35
C THR A 45 3.66 -12.27 1.44
N THR A 46 4.92 -11.86 1.36
CA THR A 46 6.07 -12.79 1.43
C THR A 46 5.98 -13.63 2.69
N GLY A 47 6.06 -14.94 2.51
CA GLY A 47 5.97 -15.89 3.61
C GLY A 47 4.56 -16.38 3.92
N ALA A 48 3.53 -15.89 3.21
CA ALA A 48 2.17 -16.34 3.45
C ALA A 48 2.02 -17.81 3.05
N GLY A 49 1.40 -18.59 3.92
CA GLY A 49 1.09 -19.99 3.68
C GLY A 49 -0.33 -20.23 3.17
N GLY A 50 -1.09 -19.17 2.93
CA GLY A 50 -2.46 -19.24 2.42
C GLY A 50 -2.88 -17.90 1.85
N ALA A 51 -4.13 -17.82 1.42
CA ALA A 51 -4.69 -16.61 0.82
C ALA A 51 -4.68 -15.45 1.82
N VAL A 52 -4.38 -14.26 1.34
CA VAL A 52 -4.39 -13.04 2.13
C VAL A 52 -5.37 -12.06 1.51
N VAL A 53 -6.28 -11.52 2.33
CA VAL A 53 -7.23 -10.50 1.92
C VAL A 53 -6.92 -9.20 2.65
N PHE A 54 -6.68 -8.14 1.90
CA PHE A 54 -6.56 -6.79 2.45
C PHE A 54 -7.89 -6.07 2.25
N THR A 55 -8.48 -5.59 3.34
CA THR A 55 -9.70 -4.79 3.28
C THR A 55 -9.30 -3.32 3.40
N LEU A 56 -9.66 -2.52 2.41
CA LEU A 56 -9.34 -1.09 2.38
C LEU A 56 -10.16 -0.33 3.42
N PRO A 57 -9.64 0.82 3.90
CA PRO A 57 -10.43 1.67 4.79
C PRO A 57 -11.60 2.29 4.02
N ALA A 58 -12.61 2.76 4.75
CA ALA A 58 -13.74 3.42 4.14
C ALA A 58 -13.29 4.67 3.38
N ILE A 59 -13.93 4.92 2.23
CA ILE A 59 -13.52 6.00 1.33
C ILE A 59 -13.62 7.38 2.00
N ASN A 60 -14.48 7.52 3.01
CA ASN A 60 -14.68 8.80 3.71
C ASN A 60 -13.66 9.05 4.82
N THR A 61 -12.66 8.20 4.99
CA THR A 61 -11.62 8.39 6.02
C THR A 61 -10.47 9.29 5.58
N GLY A 62 -10.63 9.99 4.48
CA GLY A 62 -9.65 10.93 3.96
C GLY A 62 -8.81 10.34 2.84
N PRO A 63 -7.93 11.12 2.22
CA PRO A 63 -7.07 10.59 1.17
C PRO A 63 -6.06 9.63 1.77
N TRP A 64 -5.88 8.50 1.12
CA TRP A 64 -4.87 7.51 1.47
C TRP A 64 -4.38 6.82 0.21
N HIS A 65 -3.22 6.18 0.34
CA HIS A 65 -2.54 5.56 -0.78
C HIS A 65 -1.73 4.38 -0.29
N PHE A 66 -1.85 3.25 -0.98
CA PHE A 66 -1.16 2.01 -0.62
C PHE A 66 -0.65 1.31 -1.86
N LEU A 67 0.40 0.52 -1.68
CA LEU A 67 0.89 -0.42 -2.68
C LEU A 67 0.84 -1.82 -2.08
N PHE A 68 0.28 -2.77 -2.83
CA PHE A 68 0.20 -4.17 -2.43
C PHE A 68 0.98 -5.02 -3.42
N ILE A 69 1.86 -5.87 -2.89
CA ILE A 69 2.70 -6.76 -3.71
C ILE A 69 2.49 -8.18 -3.26
N ASN A 70 2.17 -9.08 -4.17
CA ASN A 70 2.05 -10.49 -3.85
C ASN A 70 3.42 -11.15 -3.89
N GLY A 71 3.98 -11.43 -2.72
CA GLY A 71 5.29 -12.03 -2.55
C GLY A 71 5.27 -13.53 -2.28
N ALA A 72 4.10 -14.16 -2.38
CA ALA A 72 3.96 -15.60 -2.15
C ALA A 72 3.08 -16.22 -3.23
N ASP A 73 3.26 -17.50 -3.50
CA ASP A 73 2.43 -18.22 -4.47
C ASP A 73 1.08 -18.62 -3.83
N GLN A 74 0.41 -17.60 -3.29
CA GLN A 74 -0.90 -17.71 -2.66
C GLN A 74 -1.77 -16.57 -3.20
N ASP A 75 -3.09 -16.74 -3.11
CA ASP A 75 -3.99 -15.68 -3.57
C ASP A 75 -3.83 -14.42 -2.72
N MET A 76 -3.79 -13.28 -3.39
CA MET A 76 -3.84 -11.98 -2.72
C MET A 76 -5.03 -11.20 -3.28
N THR A 77 -5.90 -10.75 -2.41
CA THR A 77 -7.08 -9.98 -2.79
C THR A 77 -7.10 -8.66 -2.04
N ILE A 78 -7.37 -7.58 -2.74
CA ILE A 78 -7.63 -6.27 -2.15
C ILE A 78 -9.11 -6.01 -2.36
N THR A 79 -9.86 -5.87 -1.26
CA THR A 79 -11.30 -5.64 -1.31
C THR A 79 -11.64 -4.26 -0.74
N SER A 80 -12.67 -3.64 -1.30
CA SER A 80 -13.18 -2.37 -0.79
C SER A 80 -13.85 -2.56 0.57
N ALA A 81 -14.02 -1.46 1.29
CA ALA A 81 -14.85 -1.45 2.48
C ALA A 81 -16.31 -1.69 2.08
N THR A 82 -17.11 -2.09 3.06
CA THR A 82 -18.55 -2.33 2.83
C THR A 82 -19.20 -1.09 2.20
N ALA A 83 -19.92 -1.30 1.11
CA ALA A 83 -20.63 -0.28 0.34
C ALA A 83 -19.73 0.66 -0.47
N ASP A 84 -18.43 0.46 -0.46
CA ASP A 84 -17.51 1.19 -1.36
C ASP A 84 -17.19 0.31 -2.57
N THR A 85 -16.65 0.94 -3.62
CA THR A 85 -16.24 0.24 -4.83
C THR A 85 -14.84 0.67 -5.24
N ILE A 86 -14.20 -0.16 -6.05
CA ILE A 86 -12.90 0.11 -6.63
C ILE A 86 -13.11 0.35 -8.13
N VAL A 87 -12.51 1.41 -8.64
CA VAL A 87 -12.55 1.67 -10.07
C VAL A 87 -11.29 1.05 -10.70
N THR A 88 -11.51 0.10 -11.58
CA THR A 88 -10.44 -0.51 -12.38
C THR A 88 -10.56 -0.05 -13.82
N TYR A 89 -9.59 -0.41 -14.66
CA TYR A 89 -9.60 0.06 -16.04
C TYR A 89 -10.77 -0.49 -16.86
N ASN A 90 -11.40 -1.56 -16.42
CA ASN A 90 -12.50 -2.20 -17.14
C ASN A 90 -13.76 -2.39 -16.29
N ASP A 91 -13.79 -1.89 -15.08
CA ASP A 91 -14.95 -2.02 -14.19
C ASP A 91 -14.99 -0.82 -13.24
N LEU A 92 -16.09 -0.09 -13.27
CA LEU A 92 -16.27 1.11 -12.44
C LEU A 92 -16.81 0.76 -11.05
N ASN A 93 -17.25 -0.47 -10.84
CA ASN A 93 -17.91 -0.87 -9.61
C ASN A 93 -17.34 -2.18 -9.05
N ALA A 94 -16.06 -2.42 -9.27
CA ALA A 94 -15.44 -3.64 -8.75
C ALA A 94 -15.43 -3.62 -7.22
N ASP A 95 -15.69 -4.76 -6.63
CA ASP A 95 -15.62 -4.93 -5.17
C ASP A 95 -14.22 -5.31 -4.73
N SER A 96 -13.41 -5.86 -5.64
CA SER A 96 -12.07 -6.32 -5.29
C SER A 96 -11.18 -6.43 -6.52
N VAL A 97 -9.88 -6.49 -6.24
CA VAL A 97 -8.85 -6.85 -7.22
C VAL A 97 -8.12 -8.05 -6.65
N ALA A 98 -7.98 -9.12 -7.44
CA ALA A 98 -7.37 -10.35 -6.96
C ALA A 98 -6.28 -10.84 -7.90
N PHE A 99 -5.23 -11.38 -7.31
CA PHE A 99 -4.18 -12.14 -7.99
C PHE A 99 -4.33 -13.59 -7.56
N SER A 100 -4.99 -14.39 -8.36
CA SER A 100 -5.40 -15.76 -8.01
C SER A 100 -5.09 -16.79 -9.07
N THR A 101 -4.59 -16.40 -10.23
CA THR A 101 -4.26 -17.34 -11.31
C THR A 101 -3.10 -18.23 -10.89
N SER A 102 -3.29 -19.52 -10.93
CA SER A 102 -2.25 -20.49 -10.56
C SER A 102 -0.99 -20.27 -11.39
N SER A 103 0.15 -20.26 -10.73
CA SER A 103 1.49 -20.06 -11.30
C SER A 103 1.75 -18.63 -11.83
N GLU A 104 0.81 -17.69 -11.67
CA GLU A 104 0.97 -16.35 -12.22
C GLU A 104 0.66 -15.25 -11.18
N LYS A 105 0.42 -15.64 -9.93
CA LYS A 105 -0.01 -14.68 -8.92
C LYS A 105 1.15 -14.04 -8.15
N ILE A 106 2.27 -14.73 -8.05
CA ILE A 106 3.43 -14.17 -7.36
C ILE A 106 4.01 -13.02 -8.19
N GLY A 107 4.34 -11.92 -7.53
CA GLY A 107 4.83 -10.72 -8.20
C GLY A 107 3.72 -9.77 -8.66
N GLY A 108 2.46 -10.17 -8.55
CA GLY A 108 1.34 -9.27 -8.83
C GLY A 108 1.37 -8.08 -7.88
N ALA A 109 1.07 -6.90 -8.39
CA ALA A 109 1.10 -5.68 -7.59
C ALA A 109 -0.02 -4.73 -8.01
N VAL A 110 -0.57 -4.01 -7.04
CA VAL A 110 -1.59 -3.00 -7.31
C VAL A 110 -1.41 -1.82 -6.39
N GLU A 111 -1.57 -0.64 -6.94
CA GLU A 111 -1.53 0.62 -6.22
C GLU A 111 -2.95 1.18 -6.12
N VAL A 112 -3.32 1.60 -4.94
CA VAL A 112 -4.67 2.11 -4.66
C VAL A 112 -4.60 3.47 -4.00
#